data_caae9a314dd92ab199bd854446f34675
#
_entry.id   caae9a314dd92ab199bd854446f34675
#
_cell.length_a   1.000
_cell.length_b   1.000
_cell.length_c   1.000
_cell.angle_alpha   90.00
_cell.angle_beta   90.00
_cell.angle_gamma   90.00
#
_symmetry.space_group_name_H-M   'P 1'
#
loop_
_entity.id
_entity.type
_entity.pdbx_description
1 polymer ?
#
loop_
_entity_poly.entity_id
_entity_poly.type
_entity_poly.pdbx_seq_one_letter_code
_entity_poly.pdbx_strand_id
1 'polypeptide(L)'
;MPEHRLLRFSDTPGSSRPSGTATYQLLALPPTLLNSLTSSNPTPFEIRGDSTDSAALVTATQTFALRGVQNSNSLCICSSGHDGWSLGKWFHPSGETVQQDQDDVSDDDDQDNERPRKRVKEDIEIEAVLHETLEAVVGVPRTDKLAQLLNGCEYRGETNETDRPPVKRTSFDDLRSRLPASDEEIRIALTKHRVVDLDDALRPLPPSFLLEILPSLLATLPLPAILAHPVPAAAKSKKSKVAPATAKGKDKLESETEEQDLVDALDSVDCGRLVALAVVGWFACQVEGRPGRWKFDVERLIREVGIVLLADGGYGQQPLEAFVTKWRTLCGGFSSVCDVALLSGIHILRPPPLNTIQYLPTSTLSPDPATRFSELFSLKPRWPEAEFGLFIDDLTAGDKKKRDALVLKFVRKVKDKDQTWWTPRNLWS
;
A
#
# COMPACT_ATOMS: atom_id res chain seq x y z
N MET A 1 46.96 9.88 36.93
CA MET A 1 47.34 9.89 35.52
C MET A 1 46.17 9.36 34.74
N PRO A 2 45.68 10.02 33.70
CA PRO A 2 44.63 9.46 32.89
C PRO A 2 45.09 8.17 32.23
N GLU A 3 44.33 7.11 32.39
CA GLU A 3 44.64 5.82 31.81
C GLU A 3 44.37 5.85 30.31
N HIS A 4 45.37 5.80 29.49
CA HIS A 4 45.28 5.72 28.04
C HIS A 4 44.96 4.30 27.61
N ARG A 5 43.83 4.07 26.93
CA ARG A 5 43.57 2.83 26.21
C ARG A 5 44.01 3.01 24.76
N LEU A 6 44.62 2.00 24.19
CA LEU A 6 45.00 2.02 22.78
C LEU A 6 43.84 1.56 21.93
N LEU A 7 43.48 2.36 20.92
CA LEU A 7 42.57 1.99 19.84
C LEU A 7 43.41 1.44 18.69
N ARG A 8 43.11 0.26 18.21
CA ARG A 8 43.77 -0.36 17.06
C ARG A 8 42.76 -0.57 15.95
N PHE A 9 43.16 -0.38 14.71
CA PHE A 9 42.39 -0.76 13.53
C PHE A 9 42.76 -2.19 13.13
N SER A 10 41.77 -2.98 12.69
CA SER A 10 41.92 -4.40 12.38
C SER A 10 42.80 -4.72 11.16
N ASP A 11 43.23 -3.72 10.40
CA ASP A 11 44.04 -3.88 9.18
C ASP A 11 45.55 -4.14 9.42
N THR A 12 45.93 -4.59 10.62
CA THR A 12 47.32 -4.97 10.86
C THR A 12 47.63 -6.31 10.17
N PRO A 13 48.62 -6.36 9.23
CA PRO A 13 49.02 -7.62 8.59
C PRO A 13 49.58 -8.58 9.64
N GLY A 14 48.85 -9.62 9.96
CA GLY A 14 49.26 -10.63 10.94
C GLY A 14 48.12 -11.29 11.74
N SER A 15 46.87 -10.80 11.69
CA SER A 15 45.75 -11.47 12.34
C SER A 15 45.20 -12.59 11.46
N SER A 16 45.27 -13.82 11.97
CA SER A 16 44.81 -15.06 11.32
C SER A 16 43.26 -15.20 11.38
N ARG A 17 42.52 -14.17 10.95
CA ARG A 17 41.09 -14.31 10.70
C ARG A 17 40.82 -14.65 9.23
N PRO A 18 39.83 -15.51 8.92
CA PRO A 18 39.50 -15.83 7.54
C PRO A 18 39.10 -14.54 6.81
N SER A 19 39.75 -14.28 5.68
CA SER A 19 39.57 -13.10 4.82
C SER A 19 38.23 -13.11 4.11
N GLY A 20 37.16 -12.88 4.88
CA GLY A 20 35.85 -12.44 4.36
C GLY A 20 35.68 -11.00 4.77
N THR A 21 35.74 -10.06 3.84
CA THR A 21 35.46 -8.65 4.09
C THR A 21 34.00 -8.51 4.56
N ALA A 22 33.78 -8.61 5.88
CA ALA A 22 32.49 -8.32 6.46
C ALA A 22 32.19 -6.82 6.25
N THR A 23 31.12 -6.51 5.55
CA THR A 23 30.61 -5.15 5.43
C THR A 23 29.53 -4.93 6.48
N TYR A 24 29.66 -3.85 7.23
CA TYR A 24 28.71 -3.47 8.27
C TYR A 24 27.86 -2.28 7.80
N GLN A 25 26.58 -2.31 8.09
CA GLN A 25 25.66 -1.18 7.91
C GLN A 25 24.83 -0.98 9.19
N LEU A 26 24.68 0.25 9.62
CA LEU A 26 23.80 0.57 10.76
C LEU A 26 22.41 0.86 10.24
N LEU A 27 21.42 0.16 10.80
CA LEU A 27 20.01 0.33 10.47
C LEU A 27 19.24 0.87 11.69
N ALA A 28 18.73 2.10 11.58
CA ALA A 28 17.84 2.69 12.56
C ALA A 28 16.41 2.25 12.29
N LEU A 29 15.79 1.58 13.25
CA LEU A 29 14.43 1.08 13.16
C LEU A 29 13.45 1.99 13.91
N PRO A 30 12.24 2.24 13.36
CA PRO A 30 11.19 2.91 14.09
C PRO A 30 10.74 2.07 15.31
N PRO A 31 10.22 2.70 16.39
CA PRO A 31 9.83 2.00 17.60
C PRO A 31 8.86 0.83 17.37
N THR A 32 7.98 0.94 16.40
CA THR A 32 7.02 -0.11 16.01
C THR A 32 7.72 -1.39 15.55
N LEU A 33 8.72 -1.27 14.67
CA LEU A 33 9.52 -2.40 14.21
C LEU A 33 10.42 -2.95 15.32
N LEU A 34 11.05 -2.07 16.09
CA LEU A 34 11.89 -2.48 17.21
C LEU A 34 11.11 -3.32 18.22
N ASN A 35 9.93 -2.85 18.62
CA ASN A 35 9.04 -3.59 19.53
C ASN A 35 8.59 -4.93 18.94
N SER A 36 8.36 -5.00 17.63
CA SER A 36 8.01 -6.24 16.95
C SER A 36 9.16 -7.26 16.95
N LEU A 37 10.40 -6.82 16.80
CA LEU A 37 11.58 -7.68 16.83
C LEU A 37 11.94 -8.16 18.23
N THR A 38 11.72 -7.33 19.26
CA THR A 38 12.03 -7.63 20.65
C THR A 38 10.90 -8.35 21.38
N SER A 39 9.76 -8.57 20.72
CA SER A 39 8.64 -9.31 21.27
C SER A 39 8.97 -10.81 21.42
N SER A 40 8.21 -11.53 22.26
CA SER A 40 8.33 -12.97 22.42
C SER A 40 8.08 -13.75 21.11
N ASN A 41 7.44 -13.14 20.13
CA ASN A 41 7.15 -13.70 18.81
C ASN A 41 7.60 -12.68 17.73
N PRO A 42 8.90 -12.64 17.39
CA PRO A 42 9.42 -11.63 16.49
C PRO A 42 8.83 -11.77 15.07
N THR A 43 8.34 -10.67 14.55
CA THR A 43 7.84 -10.64 13.15
C THR A 43 9.04 -10.57 12.20
N PRO A 44 9.19 -11.52 11.26
CA PRO A 44 10.26 -11.46 10.27
C PRO A 44 10.09 -10.25 9.36
N PHE A 45 11.19 -9.70 8.92
CA PHE A 45 11.22 -8.67 7.87
C PHE A 45 12.19 -9.08 6.77
N GLU A 46 11.96 -8.58 5.58
CA GLU A 46 12.76 -8.83 4.40
C GLU A 46 13.17 -7.51 3.75
N ILE A 47 14.26 -7.52 3.01
CA ILE A 47 14.64 -6.40 2.13
C ILE A 47 14.29 -6.81 0.72
N ARG A 48 13.46 -6.01 0.04
CA ARG A 48 12.95 -6.25 -1.31
C ARG A 48 13.22 -5.08 -2.24
N GLY A 49 13.25 -5.37 -3.52
CA GLY A 49 13.40 -4.40 -4.60
C GLY A 49 14.20 -4.99 -5.75
N ASP A 50 13.93 -4.52 -6.96
CA ASP A 50 14.71 -4.86 -8.15
C ASP A 50 16.03 -4.07 -8.14
N SER A 51 17.02 -4.50 -8.93
CA SER A 51 18.32 -3.85 -9.08
C SER A 51 18.24 -2.36 -9.49
N THR A 52 17.14 -1.95 -10.11
CA THR A 52 16.88 -0.57 -10.54
C THR A 52 16.08 0.25 -9.54
N ASP A 53 15.55 -0.39 -8.49
CA ASP A 53 14.70 0.27 -7.49
C ASP A 53 15.48 0.57 -6.20
N SER A 54 14.96 1.52 -5.42
CA SER A 54 15.41 1.68 -4.05
C SER A 54 14.93 0.50 -3.22
N ALA A 55 15.82 -0.12 -2.46
CA ALA A 55 15.48 -1.20 -1.55
C ALA A 55 14.46 -0.74 -0.50
N ALA A 56 13.50 -1.60 -0.19
CA ALA A 56 12.54 -1.41 0.88
C ALA A 56 12.63 -2.53 1.89
N LEU A 57 12.52 -2.20 3.17
CA LEU A 57 12.34 -3.16 4.23
C LEU A 57 10.85 -3.43 4.39
N VAL A 58 10.44 -4.70 4.34
CA VAL A 58 9.03 -5.08 4.38
C VAL A 58 8.76 -6.06 5.53
N THR A 59 7.63 -5.89 6.17
CA THR A 59 6.99 -6.87 7.04
C THR A 59 5.89 -7.59 6.25
N ALA A 60 5.14 -8.49 6.87
CA ALA A 60 4.00 -9.12 6.21
C ALA A 60 2.93 -8.10 5.73
N THR A 61 2.79 -6.98 6.46
CA THR A 61 1.66 -6.04 6.29
C THR A 61 2.08 -4.62 5.89
N GLN A 62 3.34 -4.25 6.02
CA GLN A 62 3.78 -2.86 5.88
C GLN A 62 5.14 -2.74 5.21
N THR A 63 5.29 -1.69 4.38
CA THR A 63 6.52 -1.33 3.69
C THR A 63 7.19 -0.12 4.33
N PHE A 64 8.51 -0.20 4.48
CA PHE A 64 9.38 0.87 4.98
C PHE A 64 10.42 1.20 3.91
N ALA A 65 10.52 2.46 3.57
CA ALA A 65 11.60 2.96 2.71
C ALA A 65 12.90 3.06 3.51
N LEU A 66 14.00 2.60 2.92
CA LEU A 66 15.33 2.75 3.47
C LEU A 66 15.95 4.05 2.99
N ARG A 67 16.32 4.92 3.91
CA ARG A 67 16.89 6.23 3.65
C ARG A 67 18.28 6.32 4.25
N GLY A 68 19.30 6.61 3.43
CA GLY A 68 20.64 6.89 3.89
C GLY A 68 20.73 8.28 4.53
N VAL A 69 21.26 8.35 5.73
CA VAL A 69 21.55 9.60 6.47
C VAL A 69 23.03 9.66 6.74
N GLN A 70 23.68 10.68 6.16
CA GLN A 70 25.08 10.93 6.39
C GLN A 70 25.28 11.50 7.79
N ASN A 71 26.20 10.90 8.55
CA ASN A 71 26.58 11.35 9.87
C ASN A 71 27.81 12.25 9.79
N SER A 72 27.79 13.40 10.47
CA SER A 72 28.96 14.27 10.58
C SER A 72 30.08 13.64 11.44
N ASN A 73 29.70 12.76 12.37
CA ASN A 73 30.62 12.03 13.25
C ASN A 73 30.78 10.58 12.77
N SER A 74 31.99 10.05 12.93
CA SER A 74 32.24 8.64 12.67
C SER A 74 31.67 7.76 13.78
N LEU A 75 31.00 6.67 13.40
CA LEU A 75 30.55 5.61 14.28
C LEU A 75 31.49 4.42 14.13
N CYS A 76 32.12 3.99 15.22
CA CYS A 76 33.04 2.88 15.19
C CYS A 76 32.38 1.62 15.76
N ILE A 77 32.49 0.51 15.03
CA ILE A 77 32.18 -0.82 15.53
C ILE A 77 33.47 -1.35 16.15
N CYS A 78 33.40 -1.64 17.45
CA CYS A 78 34.55 -2.08 18.22
C CYS A 78 34.31 -3.48 18.78
N SER A 79 35.32 -4.32 18.78
CA SER A 79 35.35 -5.58 19.50
C SER A 79 36.45 -5.57 20.57
N SER A 80 36.28 -6.33 21.62
CA SER A 80 37.33 -6.66 22.57
C SER A 80 37.84 -8.08 22.31
N GLY A 81 39.14 -8.31 22.36
CA GLY A 81 39.73 -9.59 22.07
C GLY A 81 39.45 -10.73 23.06
N HIS A 82 38.57 -10.52 24.07
CA HIS A 82 38.22 -11.51 25.10
C HIS A 82 36.70 -11.71 25.23
N ASP A 83 36.31 -12.96 25.34
CA ASP A 83 34.92 -13.45 25.49
C ASP A 83 34.30 -13.03 26.83
N GLY A 84 34.06 -11.77 27.05
CA GLY A 84 33.50 -11.34 28.34
C GLY A 84 33.09 -9.90 28.44
N TRP A 85 33.06 -9.18 27.33
CA TRP A 85 32.67 -7.78 27.32
C TRP A 85 31.16 -7.61 27.41
N SER A 86 30.67 -7.35 28.60
CA SER A 86 29.29 -6.91 28.81
C SER A 86 29.18 -5.43 28.46
N LEU A 87 28.78 -5.11 27.24
CA LEU A 87 28.42 -3.76 26.79
C LEU A 87 27.35 -3.08 27.69
N GLY A 88 26.64 -3.86 28.49
CA GLY A 88 25.56 -3.39 29.35
C GLY A 88 25.98 -2.44 30.48
N LYS A 89 27.28 -2.38 30.84
CA LYS A 89 27.76 -1.48 31.92
C LYS A 89 28.09 -0.05 31.46
N TRP A 90 28.18 0.21 30.15
CA TRP A 90 28.66 1.51 29.63
C TRP A 90 27.58 2.39 28.99
N PHE A 91 26.42 1.83 28.64
CA PHE A 91 25.35 2.55 28.00
C PHE A 91 24.02 2.32 28.71
N HIS A 92 23.89 2.82 29.94
CA HIS A 92 22.56 3.03 30.51
C HIS A 92 22.09 4.43 30.13
N PRO A 93 20.94 4.57 29.42
CA PRO A 93 20.42 5.89 28.98
C PRO A 93 20.05 6.81 30.14
N SER A 94 19.96 6.29 31.37
CA SER A 94 19.52 7.03 32.57
C SER A 94 20.65 7.60 33.43
N GLY A 95 21.93 7.37 33.12
CA GLY A 95 23.03 7.94 33.89
C GLY A 95 23.16 7.45 35.34
N GLU A 96 22.44 6.41 35.72
CA GLU A 96 22.54 5.82 37.07
C GLU A 96 23.68 4.81 37.13
N THR A 97 24.67 5.14 37.94
CA THR A 97 25.76 4.24 38.32
C THR A 97 25.13 3.13 39.16
N VAL A 98 25.02 1.91 38.62
CA VAL A 98 24.66 0.73 39.37
C VAL A 98 25.76 0.48 40.40
N GLN A 99 25.42 0.69 41.69
CA GLN A 99 26.27 0.30 42.79
C GLN A 99 26.45 -1.23 42.74
N GLN A 100 27.69 -1.63 42.79
CA GLN A 100 28.11 -3.02 42.84
C GLN A 100 27.67 -3.57 44.22
N ASP A 101 26.77 -4.57 44.22
CA ASP A 101 26.49 -5.38 45.42
C ASP A 101 27.79 -6.03 45.91
N GLN A 102 28.15 -5.65 47.12
CA GLN A 102 29.20 -6.32 47.88
C GLN A 102 28.59 -7.66 48.37
N ASP A 103 28.95 -8.73 47.68
CA ASP A 103 28.76 -10.05 48.25
C ASP A 103 29.78 -10.24 49.39
N ASP A 104 29.25 -10.61 50.54
CA ASP A 104 29.92 -10.98 51.76
C ASP A 104 31.09 -11.93 51.49
N VAL A 105 32.27 -11.52 51.89
CA VAL A 105 33.39 -12.42 52.05
C VAL A 105 33.69 -12.51 53.55
N SER A 106 33.39 -13.68 54.12
CA SER A 106 33.80 -14.13 55.45
C SER A 106 35.32 -14.05 55.60
N ASP A 107 35.69 -13.48 56.76
CA ASP A 107 37.05 -13.47 57.26
C ASP A 107 37.60 -14.91 57.39
N ASP A 108 38.72 -15.15 56.70
CA ASP A 108 39.72 -16.10 57.18
C ASP A 108 41.12 -15.59 56.89
N ASP A 109 41.89 -15.43 57.93
CA ASP A 109 43.29 -15.04 57.98
C ASP A 109 44.17 -15.98 57.17
N ASP A 110 44.85 -15.42 56.12
CA ASP A 110 46.16 -15.88 55.75
C ASP A 110 46.99 -14.75 55.09
N GLN A 111 48.02 -14.34 55.79
CA GLN A 111 49.05 -13.42 55.36
C GLN A 111 49.88 -14.06 54.25
N ASP A 112 49.60 -13.68 53.00
CA ASP A 112 50.61 -13.77 51.93
C ASP A 112 50.52 -12.56 51.00
N ASN A 113 51.67 -11.97 50.83
CA ASN A 113 52.04 -10.73 50.20
C ASN A 113 51.73 -10.76 48.68
N GLU A 114 50.44 -10.74 48.28
CA GLU A 114 50.07 -10.65 46.89
C GLU A 114 50.08 -9.17 46.42
N ARG A 115 51.08 -8.85 45.62
CA ARG A 115 51.12 -7.62 44.85
C ARG A 115 49.82 -7.48 44.06
N PRO A 116 49.19 -6.28 44.04
CA PRO A 116 47.97 -6.09 43.27
C PRO A 116 48.20 -6.50 41.80
N ARG A 117 47.45 -7.52 41.36
CA ARG A 117 47.46 -7.95 39.95
C ARG A 117 47.12 -6.73 39.09
N LYS A 118 48.09 -6.27 38.31
CA LYS A 118 47.84 -5.22 37.30
C LYS A 118 46.67 -5.70 36.45
N ARG A 119 45.53 -5.04 36.50
CA ARG A 119 44.44 -5.23 35.54
C ARG A 119 45.07 -5.06 34.15
N VAL A 120 45.06 -6.08 33.35
CA VAL A 120 45.54 -6.06 31.97
C VAL A 120 44.56 -5.08 31.24
N LYS A 121 45.13 -4.01 30.71
CA LYS A 121 44.37 -3.06 29.88
C LYS A 121 44.04 -3.77 28.59
N GLU A 122 42.79 -4.07 28.37
CA GLU A 122 42.36 -4.68 27.12
C GLU A 122 42.36 -3.61 26.02
N ASP A 123 43.04 -3.88 24.94
CA ASP A 123 43.02 -3.05 23.74
C ASP A 123 41.67 -3.19 23.04
N ILE A 124 41.13 -2.09 22.52
CA ILE A 124 39.90 -2.07 21.74
C ILE A 124 40.27 -2.10 20.28
N GLU A 125 39.76 -3.09 19.55
CA GLU A 125 39.95 -3.21 18.12
C GLU A 125 38.78 -2.56 17.37
N ILE A 126 39.06 -1.66 16.43
CA ILE A 126 38.04 -1.03 15.56
C ILE A 126 37.87 -1.92 14.33
N GLU A 127 36.72 -2.58 14.21
CA GLU A 127 36.41 -3.47 13.08
C GLU A 127 35.90 -2.69 11.86
N ALA A 128 35.11 -1.64 12.08
CA ALA A 128 34.59 -0.80 11.01
C ALA A 128 34.35 0.63 11.48
N VAL A 129 34.47 1.56 10.56
CA VAL A 129 34.08 2.96 10.74
C VAL A 129 32.93 3.27 9.78
N LEU A 130 31.80 3.72 10.34
CA LEU A 130 30.58 4.00 9.60
C LEU A 130 30.33 5.52 9.56
N HIS A 131 30.02 6.03 8.38
CA HIS A 131 29.67 7.44 8.15
C HIS A 131 28.22 7.62 7.75
N GLU A 132 27.49 6.52 7.55
CA GLU A 132 26.11 6.52 7.11
C GLU A 132 25.27 5.60 7.99
N THR A 133 24.04 6.03 8.27
CA THR A 133 23.00 5.23 8.92
C THR A 133 21.83 5.09 7.96
N LEU A 134 21.35 3.86 7.75
CA LEU A 134 20.10 3.62 7.06
C LEU A 134 18.94 3.80 8.04
N GLU A 135 17.99 4.65 7.72
CA GLU A 135 16.75 4.84 8.49
C GLU A 135 15.59 4.13 7.79
N ALA A 136 14.87 3.28 8.50
CA ALA A 136 13.63 2.70 8.03
C ALA A 136 12.46 3.64 8.37
N VAL A 137 11.83 4.21 7.35
CA VAL A 137 10.70 5.15 7.48
C VAL A 137 9.49 4.53 6.80
N VAL A 138 8.29 4.66 7.40
CA VAL A 138 7.05 4.19 6.76
C VAL A 138 6.97 4.77 5.35
N GLY A 139 6.98 3.87 4.37
CA GLY A 139 7.00 4.17 2.94
C GLY A 139 5.65 3.95 2.28
N VAL A 140 5.54 4.39 1.04
CA VAL A 140 4.43 4.06 0.15
C VAL A 140 4.84 2.82 -0.65
N PRO A 141 4.02 1.75 -0.69
CA PRO A 141 4.32 0.57 -1.45
C PRO A 141 4.41 0.91 -2.95
N ARG A 142 5.45 0.43 -3.61
CA ARG A 142 5.63 0.65 -5.05
C ARG A 142 5.08 -0.53 -5.82
N THR A 143 3.86 -0.41 -6.28
CA THR A 143 3.16 -1.40 -7.10
C THR A 143 2.92 -0.94 -8.53
N ASP A 144 3.51 0.18 -8.92
CA ASP A 144 3.39 0.80 -10.25
C ASP A 144 3.88 -0.12 -11.39
N LYS A 145 4.90 -0.96 -11.13
CA LYS A 145 5.40 -1.94 -12.10
C LYS A 145 4.50 -3.18 -12.28
N LEU A 146 3.46 -3.35 -11.44
CA LEU A 146 2.62 -4.56 -11.43
C LEU A 146 2.00 -4.84 -12.80
N ALA A 147 1.40 -3.83 -13.43
CA ALA A 147 0.80 -3.97 -14.75
C ALA A 147 1.81 -4.41 -15.82
N GLN A 148 3.04 -3.88 -15.77
CA GLN A 148 4.11 -4.27 -16.69
C GLN A 148 4.59 -5.70 -16.45
N LEU A 149 4.72 -6.11 -15.19
CA LEU A 149 5.13 -7.47 -14.82
C LEU A 149 4.11 -8.52 -15.27
N LEU A 150 2.82 -8.18 -15.22
CA LEU A 150 1.71 -9.06 -15.59
C LEU A 150 1.29 -8.94 -17.07
N ASN A 151 1.93 -8.09 -17.85
CA ASN A 151 1.65 -7.96 -19.28
C ASN A 151 1.92 -9.30 -20.01
N GLY A 152 0.94 -9.77 -20.78
CA GLY A 152 0.98 -11.06 -21.46
C GLY A 152 0.55 -12.25 -20.59
N CYS A 153 0.06 -11.98 -19.36
CA CYS A 153 -0.51 -12.99 -18.47
C CYS A 153 -2.05 -12.93 -18.42
N GLU A 154 -2.72 -12.13 -19.28
CA GLU A 154 -4.16 -11.90 -19.22
C GLU A 154 -4.95 -13.19 -19.39
N TYR A 155 -6.03 -13.30 -18.60
CA TYR A 155 -7.00 -14.39 -18.71
C TYR A 155 -7.81 -14.24 -20.01
N ARG A 156 -8.02 -15.36 -20.71
CA ARG A 156 -8.66 -15.37 -22.04
C ARG A 156 -9.91 -16.24 -22.12
N GLY A 157 -10.43 -16.65 -20.99
CA GLY A 157 -11.54 -17.62 -20.88
C GLY A 157 -11.04 -19.03 -20.58
N GLU A 158 -11.92 -19.86 -20.00
CA GLU A 158 -11.60 -21.22 -19.55
C GLU A 158 -11.18 -22.15 -20.71
N THR A 159 -11.87 -22.04 -21.84
CA THR A 159 -11.57 -22.81 -23.05
C THR A 159 -10.16 -22.53 -23.54
N ASN A 160 -9.74 -21.25 -23.56
CA ASN A 160 -8.40 -20.85 -24.00
C ASN A 160 -7.31 -21.24 -22.99
N GLU A 161 -7.60 -21.19 -21.68
CA GLU A 161 -6.64 -21.64 -20.66
C GLU A 161 -6.37 -23.15 -20.77
N THR A 162 -7.39 -23.94 -21.13
CA THR A 162 -7.27 -25.38 -21.29
C THR A 162 -6.56 -25.75 -22.60
N ASP A 163 -6.94 -25.14 -23.72
CA ASP A 163 -6.43 -25.50 -25.04
C ASP A 163 -5.05 -24.88 -25.36
N ARG A 164 -4.81 -23.67 -24.89
CA ARG A 164 -3.59 -22.89 -25.16
C ARG A 164 -3.10 -22.17 -23.91
N PRO A 165 -2.45 -22.91 -23.01
CA PRO A 165 -1.93 -22.28 -21.80
C PRO A 165 -0.98 -21.12 -22.15
N PRO A 166 -0.98 -20.04 -21.37
CA PRO A 166 -0.20 -18.87 -21.65
C PRO A 166 1.30 -19.16 -21.65
N VAL A 167 2.00 -18.50 -22.56
CA VAL A 167 3.45 -18.63 -22.69
C VAL A 167 4.16 -18.05 -21.47
N LYS A 168 3.60 -16.99 -20.86
CA LYS A 168 4.16 -16.33 -19.69
C LYS A 168 3.33 -16.66 -18.45
N ARG A 169 4.00 -17.20 -17.44
CA ARG A 169 3.43 -17.42 -16.10
C ARG A 169 4.20 -16.53 -15.13
N THR A 170 3.50 -15.83 -14.28
CA THR A 170 4.07 -15.03 -13.20
C THR A 170 3.39 -15.46 -11.92
N SER A 171 4.17 -15.93 -10.96
CA SER A 171 3.67 -16.35 -9.64
C SER A 171 3.63 -15.17 -8.66
N PHE A 172 3.02 -15.39 -7.49
CA PHE A 172 3.07 -14.42 -6.40
C PHE A 172 4.52 -14.22 -5.90
N ASP A 173 5.32 -15.28 -5.84
CA ASP A 173 6.72 -15.21 -5.41
C ASP A 173 7.60 -14.43 -6.41
N ASP A 174 7.29 -14.50 -7.71
CA ASP A 174 7.96 -13.65 -8.71
C ASP A 174 7.71 -12.17 -8.45
N LEU A 175 6.47 -11.79 -8.10
CA LEU A 175 6.15 -10.41 -7.75
C LEU A 175 6.81 -9.99 -6.44
N ARG A 176 6.78 -10.87 -5.45
CA ARG A 176 7.38 -10.67 -4.14
C ARG A 176 8.88 -10.37 -4.23
N SER A 177 9.58 -11.02 -5.16
CA SER A 177 11.02 -10.81 -5.37
C SER A 177 11.36 -9.49 -6.06
N ARG A 178 10.41 -8.90 -6.81
CA ARG A 178 10.66 -7.73 -7.67
C ARG A 178 10.02 -6.44 -7.16
N LEU A 179 8.93 -6.55 -6.38
CA LEU A 179 8.21 -5.36 -5.91
C LEU A 179 8.65 -4.97 -4.50
N PRO A 180 9.06 -3.72 -4.27
CA PRO A 180 9.35 -3.20 -2.94
C PRO A 180 8.05 -2.87 -2.20
N ALA A 181 7.30 -3.92 -1.86
CA ALA A 181 6.02 -3.86 -1.18
C ALA A 181 5.80 -5.11 -0.30
N SER A 182 5.02 -4.98 0.76
CA SER A 182 4.65 -6.10 1.63
C SER A 182 3.67 -7.06 0.93
N ASP A 183 3.56 -8.29 1.45
CA ASP A 183 2.68 -9.30 0.86
C ASP A 183 1.21 -8.85 0.85
N GLU A 184 0.74 -8.20 1.91
CA GLU A 184 -0.63 -7.69 1.99
C GLU A 184 -0.86 -6.54 1.00
N GLU A 185 0.08 -5.62 0.88
CA GLU A 185 0.00 -4.51 -0.07
C GLU A 185 0.02 -5.01 -1.52
N ILE A 186 0.79 -6.06 -1.82
CA ILE A 186 0.77 -6.73 -3.14
C ILE A 186 -0.60 -7.34 -3.39
N ARG A 187 -1.21 -8.07 -2.42
CA ARG A 187 -2.55 -8.65 -2.57
C ARG A 187 -3.63 -7.58 -2.79
N ILE A 188 -3.55 -6.47 -2.06
CA ILE A 188 -4.45 -5.32 -2.27
C ILE A 188 -4.28 -4.76 -3.70
N ALA A 189 -3.04 -4.62 -4.17
CA ALA A 189 -2.77 -4.16 -5.52
C ALA A 189 -3.29 -5.15 -6.59
N LEU A 190 -3.11 -6.46 -6.39
CA LEU A 190 -3.66 -7.51 -7.28
C LEU A 190 -5.18 -7.39 -7.40
N THR A 191 -5.87 -7.26 -6.28
CA THR A 191 -7.34 -7.05 -6.27
C THR A 191 -7.73 -5.75 -7.00
N LYS A 192 -7.00 -4.67 -6.78
CA LYS A 192 -7.23 -3.39 -7.46
C LYS A 192 -7.02 -3.48 -8.98
N HIS A 193 -6.06 -4.30 -9.41
CA HIS A 193 -5.76 -4.58 -10.82
C HIS A 193 -6.56 -5.75 -11.39
N ARG A 194 -7.54 -6.29 -10.63
CA ARG A 194 -8.44 -7.39 -11.05
C ARG A 194 -7.65 -8.63 -11.49
N VAL A 195 -6.66 -8.99 -10.71
CA VAL A 195 -5.83 -10.17 -10.92
C VAL A 195 -6.35 -11.30 -10.07
N VAL A 196 -6.54 -12.46 -10.68
CA VAL A 196 -6.86 -13.72 -10.00
C VAL A 196 -5.64 -14.63 -9.98
N ASP A 197 -5.55 -15.47 -8.97
CA ASP A 197 -4.53 -16.51 -8.88
C ASP A 197 -5.16 -17.85 -9.30
N LEU A 198 -4.62 -18.42 -10.38
CA LEU A 198 -5.04 -19.71 -10.92
C LEU A 198 -3.85 -20.66 -10.88
N ASP A 199 -3.83 -21.58 -9.93
CA ASP A 199 -2.79 -22.59 -9.77
C ASP A 199 -1.36 -21.99 -9.78
N ASP A 200 -1.14 -21.01 -8.90
CA ASP A 200 0.12 -20.27 -8.76
C ASP A 200 0.51 -19.47 -10.03
N ALA A 201 -0.46 -19.12 -10.85
CA ALA A 201 -0.32 -18.24 -11.99
C ALA A 201 -1.25 -17.03 -11.88
N LEU A 202 -0.68 -15.84 -11.77
CA LEU A 202 -1.43 -14.60 -11.68
C LEU A 202 -1.99 -14.18 -13.03
N ARG A 203 -3.31 -13.98 -13.09
CA ARG A 203 -4.09 -13.72 -14.29
C ARG A 203 -4.86 -12.40 -14.16
N PRO A 204 -4.44 -11.31 -14.79
CA PRO A 204 -5.26 -10.13 -14.94
C PRO A 204 -6.51 -10.42 -15.76
N LEU A 205 -7.67 -10.00 -15.28
CA LEU A 205 -8.93 -10.09 -16.03
C LEU A 205 -9.08 -8.82 -16.91
N PRO A 206 -9.15 -8.99 -18.25
CA PRO A 206 -9.29 -7.85 -19.14
C PRO A 206 -10.66 -7.16 -18.96
N PRO A 207 -10.77 -5.84 -19.23
CA PRO A 207 -12.04 -5.11 -19.12
C PRO A 207 -13.18 -5.73 -19.93
N SER A 208 -12.91 -6.17 -21.16
CA SER A 208 -13.91 -6.85 -22.00
C SER A 208 -14.53 -8.06 -21.32
N PHE A 209 -13.73 -8.91 -20.70
CA PHE A 209 -14.20 -10.09 -19.98
C PHE A 209 -15.03 -9.72 -18.74
N LEU A 210 -14.60 -8.71 -17.99
CA LEU A 210 -15.36 -8.22 -16.83
C LEU A 210 -16.70 -7.58 -17.23
N LEU A 211 -16.81 -6.97 -18.44
CA LEU A 211 -18.08 -6.44 -18.95
C LEU A 211 -19.09 -7.54 -19.32
N GLU A 212 -18.68 -8.78 -19.44
CA GLU A 212 -19.57 -9.92 -19.60
C GLU A 212 -20.00 -10.48 -18.24
N ILE A 213 -19.06 -10.63 -17.30
CA ILE A 213 -19.30 -11.23 -15.98
C ILE A 213 -20.11 -10.32 -15.05
N LEU A 214 -19.71 -9.06 -14.89
CA LEU A 214 -20.30 -8.20 -13.85
C LEU A 214 -21.78 -7.89 -14.09
N PRO A 215 -22.26 -7.62 -15.32
CA PRO A 215 -23.68 -7.48 -15.59
C PRO A 215 -24.46 -8.78 -15.35
N SER A 216 -23.88 -9.95 -15.68
CA SER A 216 -24.49 -11.25 -15.41
C SER A 216 -24.68 -11.47 -13.90
N LEU A 217 -23.67 -11.14 -13.09
CA LEU A 217 -23.78 -11.16 -11.62
C LEU A 217 -24.86 -10.20 -11.12
N LEU A 218 -24.95 -8.97 -11.65
CA LEU A 218 -26.00 -8.03 -11.26
C LEU A 218 -27.40 -8.55 -11.59
N ALA A 219 -27.55 -9.25 -12.70
CA ALA A 219 -28.85 -9.76 -13.13
C ALA A 219 -29.40 -10.87 -12.21
N THR A 220 -28.53 -11.59 -11.48
CA THR A 220 -28.95 -12.62 -10.50
C THR A 220 -29.38 -12.03 -9.16
N LEU A 221 -29.00 -10.78 -8.88
CA LEU A 221 -29.28 -10.19 -7.58
C LEU A 221 -30.75 -9.72 -7.50
N PRO A 222 -31.48 -10.13 -6.45
CA PRO A 222 -32.83 -9.62 -6.22
C PRO A 222 -32.79 -8.10 -6.00
N LEU A 223 -33.74 -7.40 -6.62
CA LEU A 223 -33.90 -5.95 -6.46
C LEU A 223 -34.37 -5.62 -5.03
N PRO A 224 -33.60 -4.81 -4.29
CA PRO A 224 -34.03 -4.34 -2.98
C PRO A 224 -35.37 -3.59 -3.06
N ALA A 225 -36.22 -3.74 -2.05
CA ALA A 225 -37.54 -3.11 -2.01
C ALA A 225 -37.52 -1.58 -2.22
N ILE A 226 -36.46 -0.92 -1.83
CA ILE A 226 -36.24 0.52 -2.02
C ILE A 226 -36.18 0.91 -3.52
N LEU A 227 -35.67 0.01 -4.38
CA LEU A 227 -35.57 0.24 -5.83
C LEU A 227 -36.80 -0.29 -6.58
N ALA A 228 -37.51 -1.30 -6.03
CA ALA A 228 -38.67 -1.90 -6.64
C ALA A 228 -39.93 -0.95 -6.60
N HIS A 229 -39.95 -0.03 -5.65
CA HIS A 229 -41.03 0.97 -5.52
C HIS A 229 -40.41 2.39 -5.52
N PRO A 230 -40.21 3.04 -6.67
CA PRO A 230 -39.82 4.44 -6.69
C PRO A 230 -40.91 5.25 -6.01
N VAL A 231 -40.59 5.77 -4.82
CA VAL A 231 -41.50 6.71 -4.12
C VAL A 231 -41.72 7.89 -5.07
N PRO A 232 -42.96 8.18 -5.53
CA PRO A 232 -43.17 9.32 -6.42
C PRO A 232 -42.71 10.58 -5.69
N ALA A 233 -41.92 11.40 -6.41
CA ALA A 233 -41.44 12.67 -5.90
C ALA A 233 -42.61 13.59 -5.55
N ALA A 234 -43.16 13.41 -4.35
CA ALA A 234 -44.28 14.17 -3.83
C ALA A 234 -43.78 15.40 -3.10
N ALA A 235 -44.14 16.52 -3.72
CA ALA A 235 -44.44 17.81 -3.09
C ALA A 235 -43.31 18.51 -2.32
N LYS A 236 -42.80 19.54 -2.97
CA LYS A 236 -42.22 20.73 -2.31
C LYS A 236 -43.17 21.23 -1.22
N SER A 237 -42.83 21.02 0.03
CA SER A 237 -43.50 21.67 1.17
C SER A 237 -42.45 22.36 2.03
N LYS A 238 -42.56 23.68 1.99
CA LYS A 238 -42.26 24.74 2.95
C LYS A 238 -41.15 24.51 4.03
N LYS A 239 -40.18 25.43 3.94
CA LYS A 239 -39.24 25.89 4.96
C LYS A 239 -39.58 25.49 6.40
N SER A 240 -38.79 24.66 6.99
CA SER A 240 -38.57 24.56 8.42
C SER A 240 -37.04 24.55 8.68
N LYS A 241 -36.59 25.56 9.45
CA LYS A 241 -35.25 25.66 9.97
C LYS A 241 -35.09 24.57 11.04
N VAL A 242 -34.32 23.55 10.76
CA VAL A 242 -33.82 22.61 11.78
C VAL A 242 -32.31 22.42 11.56
N ALA A 243 -31.56 22.47 12.65
CA ALA A 243 -30.13 22.39 12.77
C ALA A 243 -29.54 21.11 12.13
N PRO A 244 -28.24 21.10 11.79
CA PRO A 244 -27.62 19.96 11.12
C PRO A 244 -27.53 18.76 12.07
N ALA A 245 -28.39 17.76 11.81
CA ALA A 245 -28.28 16.45 12.43
C ALA A 245 -27.04 15.73 11.83
N THR A 246 -26.18 15.28 12.70
CA THR A 246 -25.08 14.34 12.47
C THR A 246 -25.47 13.24 11.49
N ALA A 247 -24.64 13.06 10.45
CA ALA A 247 -24.79 12.04 9.43
C ALA A 247 -24.85 10.64 10.08
N LYS A 248 -26.05 10.09 10.22
CA LYS A 248 -26.29 8.67 10.42
C LYS A 248 -25.99 7.96 9.10
N GLY A 249 -25.33 6.79 9.21
CA GLY A 249 -24.81 6.02 8.09
C GLY A 249 -25.85 5.86 6.97
N LYS A 250 -25.38 6.06 5.73
CA LYS A 250 -26.13 5.64 4.54
C LYS A 250 -26.33 4.13 4.67
N ASP A 251 -27.57 3.68 4.67
CA ASP A 251 -27.86 2.26 4.56
C ASP A 251 -27.20 1.76 3.27
N LYS A 252 -26.25 0.83 3.42
CA LYS A 252 -25.58 0.23 2.28
C LYS A 252 -26.60 -0.53 1.46
N LEU A 253 -26.54 -0.40 0.15
CA LEU A 253 -27.37 -1.16 -0.76
C LEU A 253 -26.82 -2.59 -0.84
N GLU A 254 -27.43 -3.52 -0.09
CA GLU A 254 -26.99 -4.90 0.02
C GLU A 254 -28.04 -5.83 -0.61
N SER A 255 -27.59 -6.93 -1.20
CA SER A 255 -28.45 -7.99 -1.76
C SER A 255 -27.83 -9.34 -1.48
N GLU A 256 -28.67 -10.35 -1.21
CA GLU A 256 -28.22 -11.71 -0.93
C GLU A 256 -28.70 -12.67 -2.04
N THR A 257 -27.84 -13.62 -2.43
CA THR A 257 -28.14 -14.67 -3.41
C THR A 257 -27.46 -15.97 -3.05
N GLU A 258 -27.88 -17.08 -3.66
CA GLU A 258 -27.28 -18.38 -3.47
C GLU A 258 -26.10 -18.59 -4.43
N GLU A 259 -25.11 -19.38 -4.01
CA GLU A 259 -23.91 -19.69 -4.83
C GLU A 259 -24.30 -20.36 -6.13
N GLN A 260 -25.32 -21.23 -6.11
CA GLN A 260 -25.78 -21.94 -7.31
C GLN A 260 -26.31 -20.97 -8.37
N ASP A 261 -27.10 -19.97 -7.98
CA ASP A 261 -27.62 -18.95 -8.90
C ASP A 261 -26.48 -18.15 -9.57
N LEU A 262 -25.40 -17.90 -8.82
CA LEU A 262 -24.20 -17.22 -9.33
C LEU A 262 -23.44 -18.10 -10.34
N VAL A 263 -23.25 -19.38 -10.03
CA VAL A 263 -22.60 -20.32 -10.91
C VAL A 263 -23.38 -20.48 -12.20
N ASP A 264 -24.72 -20.71 -12.11
CA ASP A 264 -25.60 -20.89 -13.27
C ASP A 264 -25.60 -19.65 -14.19
N ALA A 265 -25.54 -18.44 -13.62
CA ALA A 265 -25.44 -17.22 -14.40
C ALA A 265 -24.10 -17.06 -15.13
N LEU A 266 -23.03 -17.58 -14.56
CA LEU A 266 -21.68 -17.47 -15.12
C LEU A 266 -21.33 -18.64 -16.05
N ASP A 267 -22.10 -19.73 -16.03
CA ASP A 267 -21.94 -20.86 -16.99
C ASP A 267 -22.17 -20.40 -18.44
N SER A 268 -22.93 -19.32 -18.66
CA SER A 268 -23.14 -18.73 -19.98
C SER A 268 -21.94 -17.94 -20.50
N VAL A 269 -21.00 -17.61 -19.62
CA VAL A 269 -19.76 -16.90 -19.92
C VAL A 269 -18.63 -17.90 -19.85
N ASP A 270 -17.68 -17.88 -20.78
CA ASP A 270 -16.50 -18.77 -20.77
C ASP A 270 -15.58 -18.46 -19.57
N CYS A 271 -16.08 -18.74 -18.36
CA CYS A 271 -15.50 -18.39 -17.08
C CYS A 271 -15.35 -19.62 -16.18
N GLY A 272 -14.11 -19.98 -15.88
CA GLY A 272 -13.84 -21.07 -14.93
C GLY A 272 -14.40 -20.75 -13.53
N ARG A 273 -14.85 -21.80 -12.82
CA ARG A 273 -15.43 -21.67 -11.47
C ARG A 273 -14.51 -20.93 -10.49
N LEU A 274 -13.19 -21.16 -10.55
CA LEU A 274 -12.24 -20.46 -9.67
C LEU A 274 -12.21 -18.97 -9.94
N VAL A 275 -12.23 -18.55 -11.20
CA VAL A 275 -12.31 -17.13 -11.58
C VAL A 275 -13.62 -16.52 -11.13
N ALA A 276 -14.73 -17.20 -11.34
CA ALA A 276 -16.06 -16.78 -10.92
C ALA A 276 -16.12 -16.50 -9.41
N LEU A 277 -15.65 -17.45 -8.59
CA LEU A 277 -15.62 -17.31 -7.14
C LEU A 277 -14.66 -16.20 -6.67
N ALA A 278 -13.52 -16.04 -7.35
CA ALA A 278 -12.60 -14.92 -7.03
C ALA A 278 -13.25 -13.56 -7.32
N VAL A 279 -13.93 -13.40 -8.45
CA VAL A 279 -14.66 -12.16 -8.79
C VAL A 279 -15.80 -11.90 -7.82
N VAL A 280 -16.59 -12.91 -7.46
CA VAL A 280 -17.65 -12.82 -6.43
C VAL A 280 -17.05 -12.33 -5.10
N GLY A 281 -15.92 -12.92 -4.67
CA GLY A 281 -15.23 -12.54 -3.43
C GLY A 281 -14.72 -11.08 -3.40
N TRP A 282 -14.60 -10.42 -4.54
CA TRP A 282 -14.25 -8.98 -4.56
C TRP A 282 -15.43 -8.08 -4.13
N PHE A 283 -16.67 -8.53 -4.32
CA PHE A 283 -17.88 -7.71 -4.13
C PHE A 283 -18.83 -8.25 -3.07
N ALA A 284 -18.62 -9.49 -2.63
CA ALA A 284 -19.50 -10.19 -1.70
C ALA A 284 -18.71 -10.86 -0.57
N CYS A 285 -19.39 -11.10 0.52
CA CYS A 285 -18.93 -11.98 1.60
C CYS A 285 -19.96 -13.08 1.86
N GLN A 286 -19.49 -14.24 2.30
CA GLN A 286 -20.37 -15.32 2.73
C GLN A 286 -21.15 -14.88 3.98
N VAL A 287 -22.44 -15.24 4.03
CA VAL A 287 -23.30 -14.94 5.18
C VAL A 287 -22.95 -15.90 6.32
N GLU A 288 -22.66 -15.33 7.50
CA GLU A 288 -22.33 -16.12 8.69
C GLU A 288 -23.47 -17.11 9.02
N GLY A 289 -23.10 -18.38 9.24
CA GLY A 289 -24.04 -19.45 9.56
C GLY A 289 -24.90 -19.95 8.38
N ARG A 290 -24.68 -19.48 7.16
CA ARG A 290 -25.39 -19.95 5.95
C ARG A 290 -24.40 -20.24 4.83
N PRO A 291 -23.73 -21.41 4.82
CA PRO A 291 -22.79 -21.77 3.76
C PRO A 291 -23.50 -21.79 2.40
N GLY A 292 -22.85 -21.29 1.36
CA GLY A 292 -23.43 -21.20 0.02
C GLY A 292 -24.31 -19.96 -0.23
N ARG A 293 -24.44 -19.06 0.75
CA ARG A 293 -25.14 -17.79 0.57
C ARG A 293 -24.20 -16.61 0.62
N TRP A 294 -24.30 -15.72 -0.38
CA TRP A 294 -23.43 -14.57 -0.56
C TRP A 294 -24.20 -13.26 -0.40
N LYS A 295 -23.61 -12.31 0.31
CA LYS A 295 -24.13 -10.97 0.53
C LYS A 295 -23.26 -9.98 -0.24
N PHE A 296 -23.87 -9.30 -1.22
CA PHE A 296 -23.21 -8.35 -2.11
C PHE A 296 -23.32 -6.91 -1.62
N ASP A 297 -22.22 -6.15 -1.77
CA ASP A 297 -22.23 -4.70 -1.80
C ASP A 297 -22.57 -4.25 -3.23
N VAL A 298 -23.85 -4.00 -3.47
CA VAL A 298 -24.40 -3.71 -4.80
C VAL A 298 -23.85 -2.38 -5.36
N GLU A 299 -23.69 -1.37 -4.50
CA GLU A 299 -23.15 -0.06 -4.90
C GLU A 299 -21.70 -0.22 -5.43
N ARG A 300 -20.90 -1.02 -4.74
CA ARG A 300 -19.54 -1.35 -5.14
C ARG A 300 -19.50 -2.11 -6.48
N LEU A 301 -20.43 -3.04 -6.70
CA LEU A 301 -20.52 -3.80 -7.94
C LEU A 301 -20.94 -2.90 -9.12
N ILE A 302 -21.96 -2.04 -8.93
CA ILE A 302 -22.38 -1.04 -9.95
C ILE A 302 -21.24 -0.08 -10.29
N ARG A 303 -20.53 0.41 -9.26
CA ARG A 303 -19.33 1.24 -9.45
C ARG A 303 -18.31 0.53 -10.31
N GLU A 304 -18.05 -0.76 -10.05
CA GLU A 304 -17.08 -1.54 -10.80
C GLU A 304 -17.47 -1.69 -12.28
N VAL A 305 -18.74 -1.96 -12.58
CA VAL A 305 -19.22 -1.96 -13.99
C VAL A 305 -18.90 -0.63 -14.68
N GLY A 306 -19.10 0.50 -13.99
CA GLY A 306 -18.76 1.82 -14.54
C GLY A 306 -17.25 2.01 -14.75
N ILE A 307 -16.42 1.54 -13.81
CA ILE A 307 -14.95 1.60 -13.94
C ILE A 307 -14.47 0.79 -15.15
N VAL A 308 -14.95 -0.44 -15.26
CA VAL A 308 -14.56 -1.35 -16.33
C VAL A 308 -15.02 -0.82 -17.69
N LEU A 309 -16.23 -0.25 -17.75
CA LEU A 309 -16.73 0.38 -18.96
C LEU A 309 -15.91 1.60 -19.39
N LEU A 310 -15.44 2.41 -18.41
CA LEU A 310 -14.51 3.50 -18.70
C LEU A 310 -13.17 2.98 -19.22
N ALA A 311 -12.63 1.93 -18.60
CA ALA A 311 -11.35 1.33 -18.96
C ALA A 311 -11.40 0.71 -20.36
N ASP A 312 -12.50 0.03 -20.71
CA ASP A 312 -12.74 -0.57 -22.04
C ASP A 312 -12.77 0.50 -23.15
N GLY A 313 -13.32 1.70 -22.85
CA GLY A 313 -13.30 2.84 -23.74
C GLY A 313 -11.91 3.50 -23.92
N GLY A 314 -10.91 3.03 -23.19
CA GLY A 314 -9.55 3.56 -23.20
C GLY A 314 -9.40 4.93 -22.55
N TYR A 315 -8.26 5.57 -22.75
CA TYR A 315 -7.91 6.86 -22.13
C TYR A 315 -8.47 8.09 -22.90
N GLY A 316 -9.25 7.86 -23.95
CA GLY A 316 -9.85 8.92 -24.75
C GLY A 316 -11.02 9.60 -24.04
N GLN A 317 -11.39 10.78 -24.56
CA GLN A 317 -12.60 11.46 -24.13
C GLN A 317 -13.81 10.83 -24.84
N GLN A 318 -14.87 10.56 -24.07
CA GLN A 318 -16.13 10.04 -24.62
C GLN A 318 -17.31 10.89 -24.15
N PRO A 319 -18.40 10.99 -24.95
CA PRO A 319 -19.60 11.74 -24.55
C PRO A 319 -20.21 11.18 -23.25
N LEU A 320 -20.42 12.06 -22.28
CA LEU A 320 -20.94 11.68 -20.96
C LEU A 320 -22.29 10.95 -21.02
N GLU A 321 -23.21 11.45 -21.86
CA GLU A 321 -24.55 10.86 -21.99
C GLU A 321 -24.52 9.45 -22.59
N ALA A 322 -23.69 9.23 -23.59
CA ALA A 322 -23.51 7.90 -24.20
C ALA A 322 -22.94 6.90 -23.19
N PHE A 323 -21.94 7.32 -22.41
CA PHE A 323 -21.36 6.53 -21.36
C PHE A 323 -22.41 6.15 -20.29
N VAL A 324 -23.12 7.13 -19.74
CA VAL A 324 -24.11 6.90 -18.68
C VAL A 324 -25.26 6.02 -19.19
N THR A 325 -25.69 6.18 -20.44
CA THR A 325 -26.72 5.33 -21.04
C THR A 325 -26.25 3.88 -21.14
N LYS A 326 -25.04 3.64 -21.65
CA LYS A 326 -24.45 2.28 -21.74
C LYS A 326 -24.28 1.67 -20.36
N TRP A 327 -23.78 2.43 -19.38
CA TRP A 327 -23.63 1.97 -18.00
C TRP A 327 -24.94 1.55 -17.36
N ARG A 328 -25.99 2.38 -17.50
CA ARG A 328 -27.35 2.07 -17.02
C ARG A 328 -27.94 0.82 -17.68
N THR A 329 -27.70 0.64 -18.98
CA THR A 329 -28.14 -0.56 -19.70
C THR A 329 -27.48 -1.82 -19.15
N LEU A 330 -26.16 -1.77 -18.88
CA LEU A 330 -25.42 -2.89 -18.29
C LEU A 330 -25.87 -3.21 -16.85
N CYS A 331 -26.26 -2.20 -16.07
CA CYS A 331 -26.74 -2.39 -14.71
C CYS A 331 -28.21 -2.79 -14.60
N GLY A 332 -28.97 -2.80 -15.69
CA GLY A 332 -30.33 -3.30 -15.76
C GLY A 332 -31.25 -2.71 -14.68
N GLY A 333 -31.83 -3.54 -13.82
CA GLY A 333 -32.73 -3.15 -12.75
C GLY A 333 -32.14 -2.15 -11.73
N PHE A 334 -30.82 -2.06 -11.64
CA PHE A 334 -30.10 -1.14 -10.76
C PHE A 334 -29.73 0.18 -11.44
N SER A 335 -30.22 0.45 -12.64
CA SER A 335 -29.90 1.64 -13.45
C SER A 335 -30.10 2.97 -12.74
N SER A 336 -31.04 3.06 -11.79
CA SER A 336 -31.31 4.26 -10.99
C SER A 336 -30.18 4.62 -10.02
N VAL A 337 -29.30 3.68 -9.67
CA VAL A 337 -28.16 3.88 -8.78
C VAL A 337 -26.92 4.37 -9.55
N CYS A 338 -26.92 4.25 -10.88
CA CYS A 338 -25.79 4.69 -11.72
C CYS A 338 -25.65 6.22 -11.67
N ASP A 339 -24.84 6.70 -10.72
CA ASP A 339 -24.45 8.10 -10.59
C ASP A 339 -22.95 8.25 -10.83
N VAL A 340 -22.56 9.23 -11.65
CA VAL A 340 -21.15 9.51 -11.96
C VAL A 340 -20.33 9.83 -10.71
N ALA A 341 -20.95 10.32 -9.66
CA ALA A 341 -20.33 10.52 -8.37
C ALA A 341 -19.69 9.24 -7.77
N LEU A 342 -20.26 8.05 -8.10
CA LEU A 342 -19.68 6.76 -7.69
C LEU A 342 -18.29 6.53 -8.30
N LEU A 343 -18.01 7.11 -9.45
CA LEU A 343 -16.75 6.96 -10.18
C LEU A 343 -15.68 7.99 -9.76
N SER A 344 -15.92 8.75 -8.70
CA SER A 344 -15.00 9.76 -8.21
C SER A 344 -13.59 9.18 -7.98
N GLY A 345 -12.55 9.93 -8.38
CA GLY A 345 -11.13 9.55 -8.24
C GLY A 345 -10.57 8.68 -9.36
N ILE A 346 -11.35 8.36 -10.41
CA ILE A 346 -10.89 7.55 -11.55
C ILE A 346 -11.25 8.16 -12.91
N HIS A 347 -11.85 9.34 -12.93
CA HIS A 347 -12.25 10.00 -14.16
C HIS A 347 -12.10 11.51 -14.08
N ILE A 348 -12.06 12.14 -15.21
CA ILE A 348 -12.16 13.59 -15.38
C ILE A 348 -13.46 13.92 -16.10
N LEU A 349 -14.23 14.85 -15.54
CA LEU A 349 -15.38 15.45 -16.21
C LEU A 349 -15.01 16.80 -16.82
N ARG A 350 -15.42 17.00 -18.05
CA ARG A 350 -15.36 18.31 -18.71
C ARG A 350 -16.78 18.85 -18.87
N PRO A 351 -17.06 20.04 -18.32
CA PRO A 351 -18.39 20.64 -18.41
C PRO A 351 -18.74 21.03 -19.84
N PRO A 352 -20.02 21.38 -20.11
CA PRO A 352 -20.43 21.94 -21.39
C PRO A 352 -19.52 23.12 -21.83
N PRO A 353 -19.21 23.31 -23.14
CA PRO A 353 -19.86 22.60 -24.26
C PRO A 353 -19.35 21.20 -24.56
N LEU A 354 -18.24 20.77 -23.97
CA LEU A 354 -17.61 19.47 -24.27
C LEU A 354 -18.44 18.29 -23.75
N ASN A 355 -18.96 18.39 -22.53
CA ASN A 355 -19.77 17.36 -21.85
C ASN A 355 -19.21 15.95 -22.00
N THR A 356 -17.94 15.77 -21.65
CA THR A 356 -17.21 14.51 -21.83
C THR A 356 -16.70 13.97 -20.52
N ILE A 357 -16.56 12.63 -20.47
CA ILE A 357 -15.90 11.88 -19.42
C ILE A 357 -14.66 11.21 -19.98
N GLN A 358 -13.59 11.16 -19.18
CA GLN A 358 -12.32 10.54 -19.55
C GLN A 358 -11.81 9.66 -18.41
N TYR A 359 -11.38 8.45 -18.73
CA TYR A 359 -10.76 7.54 -17.75
C TYR A 359 -9.40 8.05 -17.32
N LEU A 360 -9.18 8.15 -16.01
CA LEU A 360 -7.90 8.55 -15.40
C LEU A 360 -7.71 7.80 -14.08
N PRO A 361 -7.24 6.56 -14.08
CA PRO A 361 -6.88 5.88 -12.84
C PRO A 361 -5.60 6.46 -12.25
N THR A 362 -5.50 6.50 -10.92
CA THR A 362 -4.29 7.01 -10.21
C THR A 362 -3.02 6.23 -10.56
N SER A 363 -3.16 4.95 -10.96
CA SER A 363 -2.05 4.09 -11.37
C SER A 363 -1.35 4.53 -12.66
N THR A 364 -1.97 5.39 -13.49
CA THR A 364 -1.36 5.95 -14.71
C THR A 364 -0.61 7.25 -14.46
N LEU A 365 -0.77 7.83 -13.27
CA LEU A 365 -0.11 9.07 -12.89
C LEU A 365 1.26 8.77 -12.27
N SER A 366 2.21 9.70 -12.45
CA SER A 366 3.55 9.58 -11.89
C SER A 366 3.52 9.40 -10.36
N PRO A 367 4.34 8.53 -9.78
CA PRO A 367 4.52 8.44 -8.34
C PRO A 367 5.30 9.63 -7.76
N ASP A 368 6.02 10.38 -8.59
CA ASP A 368 6.70 11.61 -8.16
C ASP A 368 5.68 12.76 -7.98
N PRO A 369 5.60 13.39 -6.80
CA PRO A 369 4.64 14.45 -6.55
C PRO A 369 4.72 15.62 -7.53
N ALA A 370 5.94 16.10 -7.86
CA ALA A 370 6.09 17.25 -8.74
C ALA A 370 5.56 16.98 -10.15
N THR A 371 5.92 15.82 -10.69
CA THR A 371 5.47 15.36 -12.01
C THR A 371 3.95 15.13 -12.02
N ARG A 372 3.38 14.46 -10.99
CA ARG A 372 1.94 14.22 -10.90
C ARG A 372 1.12 15.51 -10.86
N PHE A 373 1.55 16.50 -10.06
CA PHE A 373 0.86 17.79 -10.04
C PHE A 373 0.90 18.48 -11.41
N SER A 374 2.05 18.42 -12.11
CA SER A 374 2.18 18.94 -13.48
C SER A 374 1.26 18.22 -14.45
N GLU A 375 1.19 16.89 -14.43
CA GLU A 375 0.29 16.08 -15.25
C GLU A 375 -1.18 16.45 -15.01
N LEU A 376 -1.63 16.50 -13.76
CA LEU A 376 -3.01 16.85 -13.42
C LEU A 376 -3.38 18.26 -13.90
N PHE A 377 -2.51 19.25 -13.70
CA PHE A 377 -2.79 20.61 -14.15
C PHE A 377 -2.68 20.79 -15.66
N SER A 378 -1.95 19.94 -16.38
CA SER A 378 -1.96 19.91 -17.85
C SER A 378 -3.29 19.39 -18.41
N LEU A 379 -3.92 18.43 -17.70
CA LEU A 379 -5.23 17.89 -18.10
C LEU A 379 -6.39 18.86 -17.84
N LYS A 380 -6.33 19.61 -16.74
CA LYS A 380 -7.35 20.57 -16.34
C LYS A 380 -6.69 21.71 -15.51
N PRO A 381 -6.71 22.96 -15.97
CA PRO A 381 -5.97 24.05 -15.31
C PRO A 381 -6.55 24.48 -13.96
N ARG A 382 -7.81 24.13 -13.68
CA ARG A 382 -8.51 24.42 -12.42
C ARG A 382 -9.27 23.21 -11.97
N TRP A 383 -9.12 22.84 -10.69
CA TRP A 383 -9.76 21.67 -10.10
C TRP A 383 -10.54 22.05 -8.85
N PRO A 384 -11.72 21.45 -8.60
CA PRO A 384 -12.33 21.46 -7.28
C PRO A 384 -11.42 20.74 -6.28
N GLU A 385 -11.31 21.29 -5.06
CA GLU A 385 -10.49 20.69 -3.99
C GLU A 385 -10.83 19.21 -3.74
N ALA A 386 -12.13 18.88 -3.68
CA ALA A 386 -12.59 17.53 -3.44
C ALA A 386 -12.23 16.55 -4.54
N GLU A 387 -12.24 16.99 -5.81
CA GLU A 387 -11.91 16.15 -6.97
C GLU A 387 -10.39 15.91 -7.04
N PHE A 388 -9.58 16.97 -6.93
CA PHE A 388 -8.12 16.87 -7.01
C PHE A 388 -7.52 16.01 -5.89
N GLY A 389 -8.08 16.15 -4.69
CA GLY A 389 -7.61 15.43 -3.50
C GLY A 389 -7.54 13.92 -3.72
N LEU A 390 -8.51 13.35 -4.43
CA LEU A 390 -8.58 11.92 -4.70
C LEU A 390 -7.43 11.38 -5.57
N PHE A 391 -6.80 12.24 -6.38
CA PHE A 391 -5.67 11.86 -7.23
C PHE A 391 -4.30 12.01 -6.57
N ILE A 392 -4.25 12.52 -5.33
CA ILE A 392 -3.00 12.72 -4.58
C ILE A 392 -2.97 12.01 -3.22
N ASP A 393 -4.09 11.43 -2.79
CA ASP A 393 -4.20 10.78 -1.47
C ASP A 393 -3.24 9.59 -1.32
N ASP A 394 -2.98 8.85 -2.38
CA ASP A 394 -2.04 7.74 -2.43
C ASP A 394 -0.57 8.17 -2.25
N LEU A 395 -0.20 9.40 -2.64
CA LEU A 395 1.15 9.93 -2.45
C LEU A 395 1.54 10.11 -0.98
N THR A 396 0.57 10.15 -0.10
CA THR A 396 0.77 10.50 1.31
C THR A 396 0.40 9.39 2.28
N ALA A 397 0.04 8.21 1.77
CA ALA A 397 -0.44 7.08 2.57
C ALA A 397 -1.55 7.47 3.58
N GLY A 398 -2.41 8.44 3.21
CA GLY A 398 -3.49 8.94 4.07
C GLY A 398 -3.05 9.96 5.14
N ASP A 399 -1.75 10.33 5.21
CA ASP A 399 -1.27 11.33 6.15
C ASP A 399 -1.69 12.75 5.72
N LYS A 400 -2.63 13.31 6.45
CA LYS A 400 -3.18 14.65 6.20
C LYS A 400 -2.12 15.76 6.25
N LYS A 401 -1.14 15.67 7.17
CA LYS A 401 -0.08 16.68 7.29
C LYS A 401 0.83 16.68 6.08
N LYS A 402 1.23 15.49 5.61
CA LYS A 402 2.03 15.35 4.39
C LYS A 402 1.26 15.85 3.16
N ARG A 403 -0.03 15.53 3.05
CA ARG A 403 -0.90 16.03 1.99
C ARG A 403 -0.98 17.56 1.99
N ASP A 404 -1.25 18.18 3.14
CA ASP A 404 -1.34 19.63 3.27
C ASP A 404 -0.01 20.32 2.91
N ALA A 405 1.12 19.72 3.26
CA ALA A 405 2.45 20.20 2.90
C ALA A 405 2.68 20.17 1.38
N LEU A 406 2.30 19.07 0.69
CA LEU A 406 2.36 18.98 -0.76
C LEU A 406 1.47 20.01 -1.44
N VAL A 407 0.23 20.13 -0.99
CA VAL A 407 -0.72 21.13 -1.52
C VAL A 407 -0.16 22.55 -1.35
N LEU A 408 0.40 22.89 -0.18
CA LEU A 408 1.00 24.19 0.05
C LEU A 408 2.17 24.50 -0.89
N LYS A 409 2.94 23.47 -1.25
CA LYS A 409 4.11 23.59 -2.13
C LYS A 409 3.72 23.84 -3.60
N PHE A 410 2.73 23.11 -4.13
CA PHE A 410 2.44 23.07 -5.55
C PHE A 410 1.17 23.81 -5.98
N VAL A 411 0.26 24.12 -5.04
CA VAL A 411 -1.09 24.59 -5.34
C VAL A 411 -1.33 26.01 -4.80
N ARG A 412 -2.07 26.80 -5.58
CA ARG A 412 -2.69 28.04 -5.16
C ARG A 412 -4.19 27.84 -5.00
N LYS A 413 -4.72 28.10 -3.80
CA LYS A 413 -6.15 28.03 -3.51
C LYS A 413 -6.84 29.33 -3.92
N VAL A 414 -7.88 29.23 -4.74
CA VAL A 414 -8.70 30.36 -5.20
C VAL A 414 -10.14 30.09 -4.76
N LYS A 415 -10.69 30.96 -3.94
CA LYS A 415 -12.12 30.88 -3.56
C LYS A 415 -12.96 31.61 -4.60
N ASP A 416 -13.96 30.92 -5.13
CA ASP A 416 -14.95 31.49 -6.05
C ASP A 416 -16.34 31.14 -5.52
N LYS A 417 -17.06 32.15 -5.02
CA LYS A 417 -18.38 32.01 -4.37
C LYS A 417 -18.38 30.93 -3.28
N ASP A 418 -19.01 29.78 -3.53
CA ASP A 418 -19.19 28.69 -2.56
C ASP A 418 -18.17 27.54 -2.72
N GLN A 419 -17.25 27.64 -3.69
CA GLN A 419 -16.31 26.54 -3.99
C GLN A 419 -14.85 26.99 -3.95
N THR A 420 -14.00 26.12 -3.40
CA THR A 420 -12.55 26.29 -3.42
C THR A 420 -11.97 25.59 -4.63
N TRP A 421 -11.25 26.35 -5.43
CA TRP A 421 -10.54 25.88 -6.62
C TRP A 421 -9.05 25.81 -6.38
N TRP A 422 -8.44 24.79 -6.93
CA TRP A 422 -7.00 24.59 -6.92
C TRP A 422 -6.44 24.89 -8.31
N THR A 423 -5.38 25.73 -8.34
CA THR A 423 -4.66 26.12 -9.56
C THR A 423 -3.16 25.90 -9.31
N PRO A 424 -2.33 25.72 -10.35
CA PRO A 424 -0.89 25.60 -10.17
C PRO A 424 -0.31 26.86 -9.53
N ARG A 425 0.64 26.72 -8.63
CA ARG A 425 1.27 27.85 -7.94
C ARG A 425 2.25 28.60 -8.86
N ASN A 426 2.98 27.85 -9.69
CA ASN A 426 3.83 28.39 -10.73
C ASN A 426 3.39 27.75 -12.06
N LEU A 427 3.27 28.53 -13.11
CA LEU A 427 3.22 28.00 -14.46
C LEU A 427 4.60 27.39 -14.71
N TRP A 428 4.67 26.07 -14.83
CA TRP A 428 5.90 25.39 -15.19
C TRP A 428 6.29 25.86 -16.58
N SER A 429 7.31 26.72 -16.62
CA SER A 429 7.95 27.15 -17.88
C SER A 429 8.92 26.08 -18.36
#